data_33ba72cea1d6427f66258f26b0738c49
#
_entry.id   33ba72cea1d6427f66258f26b0738c49
#
_cell.length_a   1.000
_cell.length_b   1.000
_cell.length_c   1.000
_cell.angle_alpha   90.00
_cell.angle_beta   90.00
_cell.angle_gamma   90.00
#
_symmetry.space_group_name_H-M   'P 1'
#
loop_
_entity.id
_entity.type
_entity.pdbx_description
1 polymer ?
#
loop_
_entity_poly.entity_id
_entity_poly.type
_entity_poly.pdbx_seq_one_letter_code
_entity_poly.pdbx_strand_id
1 'polypeptide(L)'
;YNPSMHALCVFCGSSSGNDPAHLDLARRFGAALARRSITLVYGGGRVGLMGALADAALAAGGRVIGVIPQLLMDKEVGHTGLTDLRVVDTMSERKWLMGELSDAFVALPGGIGTMDELFEAWTWTQLGLQRKPCALLNHRGYYDPLIAFLDRAVEAGFLPPRHRALLLVEQDLESLLDRLEASFGN
;
A
#
# COMPACT_ATOMS: atom_id res chain seq x y z
N TYR A 1 16.97 -1.94 21.18
CA TYR A 1 15.86 -1.27 20.47
C TYR A 1 15.36 -2.24 19.41
N ASN A 2 14.23 -2.86 19.65
CA ASN A 2 13.63 -3.74 18.62
C ASN A 2 12.86 -2.81 17.67
N PRO A 3 13.24 -2.69 16.40
CA PRO A 3 12.49 -1.88 15.45
C PRO A 3 11.10 -2.49 15.29
N SER A 4 10.06 -1.68 15.41
CA SER A 4 8.68 -2.06 15.17
C SER A 4 8.12 -1.27 13.97
N MET A 5 7.15 -1.83 13.27
CA MET A 5 6.46 -1.12 12.19
C MET A 5 5.50 -0.09 12.79
N HIS A 6 5.76 1.19 12.55
CA HIS A 6 4.93 2.31 13.04
C HIS A 6 4.02 2.89 11.97
N ALA A 7 4.39 2.77 10.70
CA ALA A 7 3.64 3.31 9.58
C ALA A 7 3.69 2.39 8.37
N LEU A 8 2.54 2.18 7.73
CA LEU A 8 2.39 1.37 6.53
C LEU A 8 1.87 2.21 5.38
N CYS A 9 2.60 2.21 4.27
CA CYS A 9 2.15 2.80 3.02
C CYS A 9 1.24 1.82 2.29
N VAL A 10 0.01 2.23 1.99
CA VAL A 10 -0.99 1.40 1.31
C VAL A 10 -1.34 2.01 -0.04
N PHE A 11 -1.09 1.24 -1.10
CA PHE A 11 -1.51 1.54 -2.46
C PHE A 11 -2.79 0.78 -2.77
N CYS A 12 -3.80 1.45 -3.29
CA CYS A 12 -5.07 0.83 -3.67
C CYS A 12 -5.79 1.66 -4.71
N GLY A 13 -6.89 1.11 -5.25
CA GLY A 13 -7.66 1.78 -6.29
C GLY A 13 -8.29 3.10 -5.85
N SER A 14 -8.24 4.11 -6.71
CA SER A 14 -9.07 5.32 -6.63
C SER A 14 -10.53 5.06 -7.04
N SER A 15 -10.84 3.87 -7.55
CA SER A 15 -12.17 3.34 -7.83
C SER A 15 -12.52 2.24 -6.82
N SER A 16 -13.82 1.99 -6.62
CA SER A 16 -14.29 0.91 -5.74
C SER A 16 -14.24 -0.47 -6.39
N GLY A 17 -14.05 -0.54 -7.71
CA GLY A 17 -14.17 -1.77 -8.48
C GLY A 17 -15.63 -2.23 -8.60
N ASN A 18 -15.83 -3.41 -9.20
CA ASN A 18 -17.16 -3.97 -9.46
C ASN A 18 -17.61 -4.97 -8.38
N ASP A 19 -16.69 -5.47 -7.55
CA ASP A 19 -16.98 -6.42 -6.48
C ASP A 19 -17.03 -5.69 -5.13
N PRO A 20 -18.16 -5.73 -4.41
CA PRO A 20 -18.27 -5.14 -3.06
C PRO A 20 -17.25 -5.66 -2.05
N ALA A 21 -16.65 -6.83 -2.31
CA ALA A 21 -15.61 -7.39 -1.46
C ALA A 21 -14.35 -6.51 -1.40
N HIS A 22 -14.08 -5.71 -2.42
CA HIS A 22 -12.94 -4.79 -2.41
C HIS A 22 -13.12 -3.64 -1.43
N LEU A 23 -14.32 -3.04 -1.37
CA LEU A 23 -14.65 -2.02 -0.36
C LEU A 23 -14.61 -2.59 1.05
N ASP A 24 -15.17 -3.79 1.24
CA ASP A 24 -15.13 -4.47 2.53
C ASP A 24 -13.69 -4.73 2.99
N LEU A 25 -12.83 -5.19 2.08
CA LEU A 25 -11.41 -5.38 2.36
C LEU A 25 -10.74 -4.07 2.81
N ALA A 26 -10.96 -2.98 2.08
CA ALA A 26 -10.37 -1.68 2.41
C ALA A 26 -10.80 -1.20 3.80
N ARG A 27 -12.08 -1.35 4.16
CA ARG A 27 -12.58 -1.00 5.48
C ARG A 27 -11.96 -1.86 6.58
N ARG A 28 -11.92 -3.17 6.40
CA ARG A 28 -11.28 -4.10 7.35
C ARG A 28 -9.80 -3.82 7.51
N PHE A 29 -9.12 -3.50 6.43
CA PHE A 29 -7.69 -3.19 6.44
C PHE A 29 -7.40 -1.90 7.23
N GLY A 30 -8.13 -0.82 6.96
CA GLY A 30 -8.01 0.43 7.71
C GLY A 30 -8.26 0.26 9.20
N ALA A 31 -9.33 -0.45 9.58
CA ALA A 31 -9.63 -0.76 10.97
C ALA A 31 -8.55 -1.63 11.63
N ALA A 32 -7.97 -2.59 10.91
CA ALA A 32 -6.90 -3.45 11.41
C ALA A 32 -5.62 -2.64 11.72
N LEU A 33 -5.26 -1.68 10.87
CA LEU A 33 -4.12 -0.79 11.12
C LEU A 33 -4.32 0.03 12.41
N ALA A 34 -5.52 0.59 12.59
CA ALA A 34 -5.84 1.35 13.79
C ALA A 34 -5.74 0.50 15.06
N ARG A 35 -6.29 -0.73 15.05
CA ARG A 35 -6.18 -1.67 16.19
C ARG A 35 -4.74 -2.04 16.54
N ARG A 36 -3.85 -2.06 15.55
CA ARG A 36 -2.42 -2.36 15.73
C ARG A 36 -1.58 -1.12 16.03
N SER A 37 -2.20 0.05 16.13
CA SER A 37 -1.52 1.35 16.31
C SER A 37 -0.52 1.66 15.20
N ILE A 38 -0.80 1.19 13.98
CA ILE A 38 0.00 1.45 12.78
C ILE A 38 -0.61 2.65 12.04
N THR A 39 0.19 3.67 11.81
CA THR A 39 -0.22 4.84 11.00
C THR A 39 -0.43 4.42 9.56
N LEU A 40 -1.57 4.78 8.99
CA LEU A 40 -1.83 4.63 7.55
C LEU A 40 -1.19 5.80 6.80
N VAL A 41 -0.35 5.50 5.82
CA VAL A 41 0.13 6.46 4.81
C VAL A 41 -0.44 6.05 3.47
N TYR A 42 -1.11 6.96 2.75
CA TYR A 42 -1.75 6.63 1.48
C TYR A 42 -1.87 7.85 0.55
N GLY A 43 -2.50 7.68 -0.60
CA GLY A 43 -2.59 8.69 -1.65
C GLY A 43 -3.48 9.90 -1.39
N GLY A 44 -4.09 10.03 -0.21
CA GLY A 44 -4.80 11.23 0.22
C GLY A 44 -6.19 11.44 -0.39
N GLY A 45 -6.66 10.57 -1.28
CA GLY A 45 -7.97 10.68 -1.91
C GLY A 45 -9.12 10.25 -1.00
N ARG A 46 -10.33 10.76 -1.28
CA ARG A 46 -11.56 10.43 -0.55
C ARG A 46 -12.46 9.44 -1.29
N VAL A 47 -12.19 9.16 -2.56
CA VAL A 47 -13.02 8.31 -3.41
C VAL A 47 -12.47 6.89 -3.51
N GLY A 48 -13.33 5.94 -3.88
CA GLY A 48 -12.96 4.55 -4.11
C GLY A 48 -12.46 3.83 -2.86
N LEU A 49 -11.55 2.88 -3.07
CA LEU A 49 -10.93 2.13 -1.98
C LEU A 49 -10.10 3.02 -1.06
N MET A 50 -9.47 4.07 -1.59
CA MET A 50 -8.70 5.02 -0.80
C MET A 50 -9.54 5.67 0.29
N GLY A 51 -10.72 6.20 -0.06
CA GLY A 51 -11.63 6.81 0.90
C GLY A 51 -12.13 5.82 1.95
N ALA A 52 -12.54 4.62 1.53
CA ALA A 52 -13.01 3.58 2.43
C ALA A 52 -11.93 3.14 3.43
N LEU A 53 -10.70 3.00 2.98
CA LEU A 53 -9.53 2.66 3.79
C LEU A 53 -9.26 3.73 4.86
N ALA A 54 -9.19 4.99 4.45
CA ALA A 54 -8.90 6.12 5.34
C ALA A 54 -10.01 6.34 6.36
N ASP A 55 -11.28 6.35 5.91
CA ASP A 55 -12.44 6.53 6.80
C ASP A 55 -12.54 5.44 7.85
N ALA A 56 -12.28 4.18 7.49
CA ALA A 56 -12.30 3.07 8.44
C ALA A 56 -11.17 3.16 9.48
N ALA A 57 -9.96 3.57 9.07
CA ALA A 57 -8.86 3.79 9.99
C ALA A 57 -9.16 4.92 10.98
N LEU A 58 -9.69 6.04 10.50
CA LEU A 58 -10.09 7.19 11.35
C LEU A 58 -11.22 6.81 12.31
N ALA A 59 -12.26 6.11 11.83
CA ALA A 59 -13.38 5.67 12.64
C ALA A 59 -12.97 4.72 13.79
N ALA A 60 -11.90 3.95 13.58
CA ALA A 60 -11.31 3.08 14.61
C ALA A 60 -10.27 3.79 15.50
N GLY A 61 -10.14 5.11 15.40
CA GLY A 61 -9.22 5.91 16.20
C GLY A 61 -7.77 5.90 15.71
N GLY A 62 -7.53 5.46 14.47
CA GLY A 62 -6.20 5.41 13.87
C GLY A 62 -5.70 6.77 13.37
N ARG A 63 -4.40 6.83 13.13
CA ARG A 63 -3.73 7.98 12.51
C ARG A 63 -3.61 7.76 11.01
N VAL A 64 -3.98 8.76 10.20
CA VAL A 64 -3.93 8.70 8.74
C VAL A 64 -3.22 9.91 8.17
N ILE A 65 -2.20 9.66 7.35
CA ILE A 65 -1.46 10.66 6.59
C ILE A 65 -1.74 10.43 5.11
N GLY A 66 -2.32 11.42 4.45
CA GLY A 66 -2.51 11.43 3.01
C GLY A 66 -1.45 12.27 2.31
N VAL A 67 -1.00 11.85 1.15
CA VAL A 67 -0.10 12.60 0.28
C VAL A 67 -0.72 12.67 -1.12
N ILE A 68 -1.05 13.87 -1.58
CA ILE A 68 -1.76 14.07 -2.84
C ILE A 68 -1.12 15.19 -3.67
N PRO A 69 -0.87 14.99 -4.98
CA PRO A 69 -0.48 16.08 -5.86
C PRO A 69 -1.60 17.06 -6.07
N GLN A 70 -1.28 18.35 -6.19
CA GLN A 70 -2.27 19.39 -6.43
C GLN A 70 -3.17 19.10 -7.63
N LEU A 71 -2.59 18.54 -8.70
CA LEU A 71 -3.34 18.18 -9.92
C LEU A 71 -4.42 17.11 -9.71
N LEU A 72 -4.33 16.32 -8.63
CA LEU A 72 -5.28 15.25 -8.30
C LEU A 72 -6.28 15.64 -7.20
N MET A 73 -6.12 16.82 -6.59
CA MET A 73 -7.03 17.27 -5.51
C MET A 73 -8.50 17.19 -5.94
N ASP A 74 -8.80 17.65 -7.17
CA ASP A 74 -10.17 17.61 -7.70
C ASP A 74 -10.59 16.21 -8.17
N LYS A 75 -9.67 15.47 -8.82
CA LYS A 75 -9.96 14.17 -9.42
C LYS A 75 -10.13 13.05 -8.39
N GLU A 76 -9.28 13.03 -7.39
CA GLU A 76 -9.32 12.04 -6.31
C GLU A 76 -10.07 12.55 -5.08
N VAL A 77 -10.55 13.78 -5.13
CA VAL A 77 -11.22 14.49 -4.04
C VAL A 77 -10.38 14.39 -2.77
N GLY A 78 -9.43 15.30 -2.61
CA GLY A 78 -8.52 15.31 -1.44
C GLY A 78 -9.31 15.21 -0.14
N HIS A 79 -8.88 14.31 0.74
CA HIS A 79 -9.58 14.00 1.98
C HIS A 79 -9.21 15.00 3.07
N THR A 80 -10.09 15.96 3.35
CA THR A 80 -9.85 17.04 4.33
C THR A 80 -10.02 16.62 5.79
N GLY A 81 -10.57 15.44 6.06
CA GLY A 81 -10.81 14.91 7.42
C GLY A 81 -9.66 14.07 7.99
N LEU A 82 -8.51 14.00 7.32
CA LEU A 82 -7.36 13.20 7.75
C LEU A 82 -6.66 13.79 8.97
N THR A 83 -5.85 12.97 9.64
CA THR A 83 -4.92 13.45 10.67
C THR A 83 -3.93 14.46 10.10
N ASP A 84 -3.41 14.18 8.89
CA ASP A 84 -2.52 15.07 8.13
C ASP A 84 -2.75 14.86 6.63
N LEU A 85 -2.93 15.93 5.88
CA LEU A 85 -2.99 15.90 4.40
C LEU A 85 -1.88 16.77 3.84
N ARG A 86 -0.94 16.15 3.14
CA ARG A 86 0.17 16.83 2.50
C ARG A 86 -0.06 16.96 1.01
N VAL A 87 -0.17 18.19 0.54
CA VAL A 87 -0.29 18.50 -0.88
C VAL A 87 1.10 18.73 -1.45
N VAL A 88 1.43 18.02 -2.53
CA VAL A 88 2.73 18.09 -3.21
C VAL A 88 2.55 18.56 -4.65
N ASP A 89 3.64 18.93 -5.32
CA ASP A 89 3.57 19.47 -6.68
C ASP A 89 3.54 18.39 -7.75
N THR A 90 4.24 17.28 -7.55
CA THR A 90 4.40 16.23 -8.57
C THR A 90 4.05 14.84 -8.08
N MET A 91 3.80 13.91 -9.04
CA MET A 91 3.61 12.49 -8.74
C MET A 91 4.88 11.84 -8.15
N SER A 92 6.04 12.28 -8.57
CA SER A 92 7.32 11.78 -8.04
C SER A 92 7.52 12.17 -6.58
N GLU A 93 7.20 13.41 -6.23
CA GLU A 93 7.21 13.89 -4.83
C GLU A 93 6.23 13.11 -3.97
N ARG A 94 5.02 12.82 -4.49
CA ARG A 94 4.02 12.00 -3.79
C ARG A 94 4.62 10.64 -3.41
N LYS A 95 5.12 9.90 -4.38
CA LYS A 95 5.66 8.55 -4.16
C LYS A 95 6.85 8.55 -3.22
N TRP A 96 7.75 9.52 -3.41
CA TRP A 96 8.92 9.64 -2.54
C TRP A 96 8.53 9.95 -1.10
N LEU A 97 7.64 10.94 -0.88
CA LEU A 97 7.21 11.33 0.47
C LEU A 97 6.41 10.21 1.18
N MET A 98 5.55 9.51 0.45
CA MET A 98 4.87 8.33 0.99
C MET A 98 5.87 7.27 1.46
N GLY A 99 6.93 7.07 0.69
CA GLY A 99 8.02 6.18 1.06
C GLY A 99 8.76 6.62 2.31
N GLU A 100 9.13 7.89 2.41
CA GLU A 100 9.84 8.44 3.57
C GLU A 100 9.04 8.34 4.88
N LEU A 101 7.72 8.48 4.79
CA LEU A 101 6.82 8.44 5.94
C LEU A 101 6.47 7.03 6.41
N SER A 102 6.92 5.99 5.71
CA SER A 102 6.48 4.61 5.93
C SER A 102 7.62 3.66 6.21
N ASP A 103 7.33 2.60 6.94
CA ASP A 103 8.29 1.54 7.25
C ASP A 103 8.19 0.36 6.28
N ALA A 104 7.03 0.18 5.65
CA ALA A 104 6.75 -0.88 4.69
C ALA A 104 5.70 -0.43 3.66
N PHE A 105 5.52 -1.23 2.61
CA PHE A 105 4.57 -0.97 1.54
C PHE A 105 3.66 -2.17 1.30
N VAL A 106 2.39 -1.91 1.00
CA VAL A 106 1.44 -2.94 0.57
C VAL A 106 0.55 -2.43 -0.54
N ALA A 107 0.30 -3.28 -1.54
CA ALA A 107 -0.74 -3.06 -2.53
C ALA A 107 -1.98 -3.91 -2.25
N LEU A 108 -3.12 -3.26 -2.10
CA LEU A 108 -4.46 -3.84 -2.17
C LEU A 108 -4.92 -3.88 -3.64
N PRO A 109 -6.08 -4.46 -3.98
CA PRO A 109 -6.60 -4.37 -5.33
C PRO A 109 -6.65 -2.94 -5.86
N GLY A 110 -6.23 -2.76 -7.10
CA GLY A 110 -6.17 -1.48 -7.78
C GLY A 110 -5.81 -1.62 -9.25
N GLY A 111 -5.64 -0.52 -9.91
CA GLY A 111 -5.33 -0.46 -11.33
C GLY A 111 -3.88 -0.06 -11.62
N ILE A 112 -3.70 0.68 -12.72
CA ILE A 112 -2.37 1.10 -13.22
C ILE A 112 -1.61 1.94 -12.19
N GLY A 113 -2.29 2.88 -11.52
CA GLY A 113 -1.65 3.73 -10.51
C GLY A 113 -1.12 2.94 -9.32
N THR A 114 -1.90 1.96 -8.84
CA THR A 114 -1.48 1.06 -7.78
C THR A 114 -0.25 0.24 -8.17
N MET A 115 -0.20 -0.22 -9.41
CA MET A 115 0.95 -0.98 -9.94
C MET A 115 2.18 -0.09 -10.13
N ASP A 116 2.02 1.13 -10.64
CA ASP A 116 3.11 2.10 -10.74
C ASP A 116 3.78 2.34 -9.38
N GLU A 117 3.00 2.57 -8.36
CA GLU A 117 3.49 2.80 -7.00
C GLU A 117 4.17 1.56 -6.40
N LEU A 118 3.56 0.39 -6.53
CA LEU A 118 4.12 -0.87 -6.03
C LEU A 118 5.44 -1.21 -6.72
N PHE A 119 5.47 -1.15 -8.05
CA PHE A 119 6.67 -1.50 -8.82
C PHE A 119 7.81 -0.52 -8.57
N GLU A 120 7.53 0.76 -8.36
CA GLU A 120 8.57 1.72 -8.00
C GLU A 120 9.15 1.41 -6.61
N ALA A 121 8.31 1.21 -5.59
CA ALA A 121 8.76 0.85 -4.24
C ALA A 121 9.58 -0.45 -4.23
N TRP A 122 9.11 -1.47 -4.94
CA TRP A 122 9.82 -2.73 -5.08
C TRP A 122 11.14 -2.59 -5.83
N THR A 123 11.17 -1.78 -6.88
CA THR A 123 12.39 -1.47 -7.63
C THR A 123 13.43 -0.78 -6.74
N TRP A 124 13.03 0.16 -5.88
CA TRP A 124 13.93 0.78 -4.92
C TRP A 124 14.55 -0.24 -3.95
N THR A 125 13.76 -1.19 -3.48
CA THR A 125 14.26 -2.28 -2.64
C THR A 125 15.22 -3.18 -3.42
N GLN A 126 14.88 -3.54 -4.67
CA GLN A 126 15.72 -4.35 -5.55
C GLN A 126 17.08 -3.69 -5.81
N LEU A 127 17.10 -2.38 -6.01
CA LEU A 127 18.32 -1.62 -6.26
C LEU A 127 19.13 -1.31 -4.99
N GLY A 128 18.62 -1.67 -3.81
CA GLY A 128 19.28 -1.37 -2.54
C GLY A 128 19.17 0.09 -2.10
N LEU A 129 18.30 0.88 -2.74
CA LEU A 129 18.04 2.26 -2.36
C LEU A 129 17.25 2.37 -1.05
N GLN A 130 16.55 1.31 -0.70
CA GLN A 130 15.86 1.13 0.58
C GLN A 130 15.84 -0.35 0.97
N ARG A 131 15.45 -0.63 2.22
CA ARG A 131 15.30 -2.01 2.75
C ARG A 131 13.89 -2.30 3.28
N LYS A 132 12.92 -1.42 2.98
CA LYS A 132 11.55 -1.55 3.47
C LYS A 132 10.84 -2.70 2.77
N PRO A 133 10.14 -3.57 3.50
CA PRO A 133 9.39 -4.67 2.91
C PRO A 133 8.29 -4.17 1.96
N CYS A 134 8.11 -4.90 0.86
CA CYS A 134 7.02 -4.69 -0.09
C CYS A 134 6.12 -5.92 -0.10
N ALA A 135 4.81 -5.72 -0.03
CA ALA A 135 3.84 -6.80 0.01
C ALA A 135 2.68 -6.59 -0.98
N LEU A 136 2.11 -7.70 -1.40
CA LEU A 136 0.93 -7.76 -2.26
C LEU A 136 -0.16 -8.54 -1.52
N LEU A 137 -1.31 -7.91 -1.29
CA LEU A 137 -2.47 -8.61 -0.75
C LEU A 137 -3.29 -9.17 -1.90
N ASN A 138 -3.13 -10.46 -2.14
CA ASN A 138 -3.84 -11.20 -3.19
C ASN A 138 -5.22 -11.63 -2.69
N HIS A 139 -6.08 -10.65 -2.44
CA HIS A 139 -7.42 -10.89 -1.96
C HIS A 139 -8.28 -11.57 -3.04
N ARG A 140 -8.81 -12.76 -2.71
CA ARG A 140 -9.70 -13.54 -3.60
C ARG A 140 -9.11 -13.80 -4.99
N GLY A 141 -7.79 -13.91 -5.09
CA GLY A 141 -7.11 -14.20 -6.34
C GLY A 141 -7.05 -13.02 -7.33
N TYR A 142 -7.36 -11.79 -6.89
CA TYR A 142 -7.33 -10.62 -7.76
C TYR A 142 -6.00 -10.46 -8.51
N TYR A 143 -4.89 -10.76 -7.85
CA TYR A 143 -3.54 -10.65 -8.40
C TYR A 143 -2.97 -11.97 -8.95
N ASP A 144 -3.76 -13.03 -9.07
CA ASP A 144 -3.28 -14.30 -9.65
C ASP A 144 -2.63 -14.11 -11.03
N PRO A 145 -3.20 -13.33 -11.97
CA PRO A 145 -2.55 -13.09 -13.26
C PRO A 145 -1.22 -12.32 -13.16
N LEU A 146 -1.12 -11.37 -12.22
CA LEU A 146 0.13 -10.64 -11.98
C LEU A 146 1.21 -11.57 -11.42
N ILE A 147 0.87 -12.39 -10.43
CA ILE A 147 1.77 -13.37 -9.84
C ILE A 147 2.27 -14.35 -10.90
N ALA A 148 1.37 -14.87 -11.74
CA ALA A 148 1.73 -15.73 -12.85
C ALA A 148 2.68 -15.04 -13.85
N PHE A 149 2.45 -13.76 -14.15
CA PHE A 149 3.35 -12.98 -15.00
C PHE A 149 4.74 -12.83 -14.36
N LEU A 150 4.81 -12.51 -13.06
CA LEU A 150 6.08 -12.37 -12.35
C LEU A 150 6.86 -13.69 -12.31
N ASP A 151 6.18 -14.80 -12.10
CA ASP A 151 6.79 -16.14 -12.13
C ASP A 151 7.29 -16.47 -13.53
N ARG A 152 6.54 -16.10 -14.57
CA ARG A 152 6.99 -16.20 -15.98
C ARG A 152 8.24 -15.35 -16.24
N ALA A 153 8.33 -14.15 -15.66
CA ALA A 153 9.51 -13.30 -15.78
C ALA A 153 10.76 -13.94 -15.13
N VAL A 154 10.58 -14.67 -14.03
CA VAL A 154 11.64 -15.47 -13.42
C VAL A 154 12.09 -16.58 -14.35
N GLU A 155 11.17 -17.38 -14.89
CA GLU A 155 11.45 -18.47 -15.82
C GLU A 155 12.16 -17.97 -17.09
N ALA A 156 11.75 -16.81 -17.60
CA ALA A 156 12.34 -16.18 -18.79
C ALA A 156 13.71 -15.51 -18.51
N GLY A 157 14.15 -15.45 -17.26
CA GLY A 157 15.45 -14.89 -16.89
C GLY A 157 15.48 -13.35 -16.76
N PHE A 158 14.33 -12.67 -16.81
CA PHE A 158 14.25 -11.20 -16.67
C PHE A 158 14.15 -10.75 -15.20
N LEU A 159 13.64 -11.60 -14.32
CA LEU A 159 13.50 -11.33 -12.89
C LEU A 159 14.30 -12.37 -12.09
N PRO A 160 15.42 -11.99 -11.44
CA PRO A 160 16.15 -12.92 -10.60
C PRO A 160 15.28 -13.45 -9.44
N PRO A 161 15.35 -14.77 -9.12
CA PRO A 161 14.56 -15.34 -8.02
C PRO A 161 14.73 -14.60 -6.68
N ARG A 162 15.93 -14.12 -6.37
CA ARG A 162 16.18 -13.32 -5.16
C ARG A 162 15.41 -11.99 -5.14
N HIS A 163 15.20 -11.36 -6.28
CA HIS A 163 14.42 -10.12 -6.40
C HIS A 163 12.91 -10.40 -6.37
N ARG A 164 12.46 -11.50 -6.96
CA ARG A 164 11.07 -11.96 -6.86
C ARG A 164 10.68 -12.21 -5.39
N ALA A 165 11.59 -12.78 -4.61
CA ALA A 165 11.38 -13.07 -3.19
C ALA A 165 11.25 -11.81 -2.31
N LEU A 166 11.67 -10.63 -2.79
CA LEU A 166 11.49 -9.36 -2.07
C LEU A 166 10.03 -8.92 -2.01
N LEU A 167 9.18 -9.38 -2.94
CA LEU A 167 7.75 -9.12 -2.91
C LEU A 167 7.05 -10.21 -2.10
N LEU A 168 6.58 -9.86 -0.91
CA LEU A 168 5.78 -10.75 -0.08
C LEU A 168 4.37 -10.85 -0.66
N VAL A 169 3.80 -12.04 -0.68
CA VAL A 169 2.44 -12.28 -1.16
C VAL A 169 1.66 -13.02 -0.10
N GLU A 170 0.52 -12.48 0.30
CA GLU A 170 -0.42 -13.10 1.22
C GLU A 170 -1.85 -12.93 0.72
N GLN A 171 -2.74 -13.84 1.09
CA GLN A 171 -4.15 -13.81 0.70
C GLN A 171 -5.03 -13.22 1.79
N ASP A 172 -4.58 -13.27 3.04
CA ASP A 172 -5.29 -12.81 4.23
C ASP A 172 -4.63 -11.59 4.84
N LEU A 173 -5.44 -10.59 5.21
CA LEU A 173 -4.93 -9.33 5.71
C LEU A 173 -4.20 -9.46 7.05
N GLU A 174 -4.72 -10.28 7.97
CA GLU A 174 -4.09 -10.45 9.30
C GLU A 174 -2.75 -11.17 9.15
N SER A 175 -2.69 -12.23 8.33
CA SER A 175 -1.44 -12.94 8.01
C SER A 175 -0.41 -12.03 7.35
N LEU A 176 -0.85 -11.13 6.47
CA LEU A 176 0.05 -10.16 5.82
C LEU A 176 0.63 -9.18 6.84
N LEU A 177 -0.21 -8.61 7.70
CA LEU A 177 0.24 -7.68 8.73
C LEU A 177 1.19 -8.36 9.73
N ASP A 178 0.87 -9.57 10.18
CA ASP A 178 1.74 -10.36 11.06
C ASP A 178 3.12 -10.60 10.42
N ARG A 179 3.14 -10.95 9.14
CA ARG A 179 4.38 -11.19 8.40
C ARG A 179 5.20 -9.91 8.20
N LEU A 180 4.56 -8.78 7.95
CA LEU A 180 5.24 -7.49 7.87
C LEU A 180 5.83 -7.10 9.23
N GLU A 181 5.07 -7.18 10.32
CA GLU A 181 5.57 -6.87 11.66
C GLU A 181 6.72 -7.79 12.08
N ALA A 182 6.65 -9.08 11.76
CA ALA A 182 7.72 -10.04 12.04
C ALA A 182 9.04 -9.68 11.34
N SER A 183 9.01 -8.99 10.21
CA SER A 183 10.22 -8.57 9.48
C SER A 183 11.02 -7.48 10.20
N PHE A 184 10.46 -6.87 11.25
CA PHE A 184 11.12 -5.85 12.08
C PHE A 184 11.67 -6.40 13.41
N GLY A 185 11.31 -7.64 13.77
CA GLY A 185 11.68 -8.27 15.04
C GLY A 185 12.96 -9.12 15.02
N ASN A 186 13.66 -9.18 13.89
CA ASN A 186 14.87 -10.01 13.69
C ASN A 186 16.13 -9.16 13.54
#